data_7151e74077dc09e2a7a96ada33275e57
#
_entry.id   7151e74077dc09e2a7a96ada33275e57
#
_cell.length_a   1.000
_cell.length_b   1.000
_cell.length_c   1.000
_cell.angle_alpha   90.00
_cell.angle_beta   90.00
_cell.angle_gamma   90.00
#
_symmetry.space_group_name_H-M   'P 1'
#
loop_
_entity.id
_entity.type
_entity.pdbx_description
1 polymer ?
#
loop_
_entity_poly.entity_id
_entity_poly.type
_entity_poly.pdbx_seq_one_letter_code
_entity_poly.pdbx_strand_id
1 'polypeptide(L)'
;MTKDNIKELLNLLEFEHDGNIYTKKYENVNEPLKVDISGDGHIFYRECGISIGRETTCNLLEPENLVVLHCVDRLLWKGYNPIHIELEPAWKLGHTTKGGYADVWVRTFKNGGFDGSDEDKESLLIIECKTWGREFDGAWADTKEDGAQLFSYFQQERATKFLCLYTADIIDGKIEQDYHLINVQDNEKKLENEETA
;
A
#
# COMPACT_ATOMS: atom_id res chain seq x y z
N MET A 1 9.17 -9.55 8.30
CA MET A 1 10.18 -9.29 7.23
C MET A 1 11.14 -8.20 7.66
N THR A 2 12.42 -8.34 7.35
CA THR A 2 13.47 -7.35 7.62
C THR A 2 14.47 -7.30 6.47
N LYS A 3 15.34 -6.30 6.46
CA LYS A 3 16.41 -6.20 5.45
C LYS A 3 17.32 -7.44 5.40
N ASP A 4 17.48 -8.14 6.53
CA ASP A 4 18.36 -9.32 6.60
C ASP A 4 17.81 -10.50 5.77
N ASN A 5 16.49 -10.60 5.62
CA ASN A 5 15.85 -11.63 4.79
C ASN A 5 15.27 -11.12 3.46
N ILE A 6 15.70 -9.94 3.00
CA ILE A 6 15.21 -9.35 1.74
C ILE A 6 15.42 -10.26 0.53
N LYS A 7 16.56 -10.95 0.44
CA LYS A 7 16.85 -11.88 -0.66
C LYS A 7 15.87 -13.05 -0.68
N GLU A 8 15.52 -13.56 0.50
CA GLU A 8 14.53 -14.62 0.63
C GLU A 8 13.15 -14.11 0.17
N LEU A 9 12.75 -12.93 0.62
CA LEU A 9 11.50 -12.30 0.19
C LEU A 9 11.46 -12.16 -1.34
N LEU A 10 12.47 -11.56 -1.96
CA LEU A 10 12.48 -11.32 -3.41
C LEU A 10 12.49 -12.62 -4.21
N ASN A 11 13.17 -13.67 -3.71
CA ASN A 11 13.14 -14.99 -4.32
C ASN A 11 11.76 -15.64 -4.20
N LEU A 12 11.12 -15.55 -3.05
CA LEU A 12 9.76 -16.07 -2.83
C LEU A 12 8.72 -15.31 -3.68
N LEU A 13 8.97 -14.03 -3.95
CA LEU A 13 8.18 -13.22 -4.87
C LEU A 13 8.56 -13.43 -6.36
N GLU A 14 9.46 -14.36 -6.66
CA GLU A 14 9.86 -14.70 -8.05
C GLU A 14 10.53 -13.53 -8.80
N PHE A 15 11.29 -12.67 -8.09
CA PHE A 15 12.14 -11.69 -8.76
C PHE A 15 13.38 -12.37 -9.33
N GLU A 16 13.70 -12.06 -10.59
CA GLU A 16 15.00 -12.39 -11.21
C GLU A 16 16.06 -11.40 -10.74
N HIS A 17 17.32 -11.79 -10.66
CA HIS A 17 18.37 -10.89 -10.21
C HIS A 17 19.63 -10.93 -11.09
N ASP A 18 20.27 -9.76 -11.17
CA ASP A 18 21.63 -9.60 -11.69
C ASP A 18 22.43 -8.79 -10.64
N GLY A 19 23.36 -9.48 -9.97
CA GLY A 19 24.09 -8.91 -8.84
C GLY A 19 23.14 -8.50 -7.69
N ASN A 20 23.11 -7.21 -7.39
CA ASN A 20 22.27 -6.64 -6.33
C ASN A 20 20.93 -6.08 -6.84
N ILE A 21 20.68 -6.12 -8.14
CA ILE A 21 19.46 -5.63 -8.75
C ILE A 21 18.50 -6.81 -8.95
N TYR A 22 17.33 -6.71 -8.35
CA TYR A 22 16.23 -7.64 -8.49
C TYR A 22 15.14 -7.02 -9.35
N THR A 23 14.58 -7.78 -10.28
CA THR A 23 13.56 -7.30 -11.23
C THR A 23 12.42 -8.29 -11.36
N LYS A 24 11.20 -7.79 -11.46
CA LYS A 24 10.01 -8.60 -11.75
C LYS A 24 9.13 -7.91 -12.78
N LYS A 25 8.75 -8.65 -13.82
CA LYS A 25 7.82 -8.22 -14.86
C LYS A 25 6.40 -8.67 -14.54
N TYR A 26 5.43 -7.84 -14.89
CA TYR A 26 4.01 -8.15 -14.74
C TYR A 26 3.34 -7.98 -16.11
N GLU A 27 2.27 -8.73 -16.35
CA GLU A 27 1.63 -8.83 -17.67
C GLU A 27 1.16 -7.47 -18.23
N ASN A 28 0.65 -6.60 -17.34
CA ASN A 28 0.06 -5.31 -17.74
C ASN A 28 0.94 -4.10 -17.36
N VAL A 29 2.24 -4.31 -17.17
CA VAL A 29 3.18 -3.27 -16.75
C VAL A 29 4.31 -3.17 -17.77
N ASN A 30 4.53 -1.98 -18.31
CA ASN A 30 5.54 -1.77 -19.35
C ASN A 30 6.97 -1.94 -18.83
N GLU A 31 7.26 -1.37 -17.67
CA GLU A 31 8.59 -1.43 -17.05
C GLU A 31 8.56 -2.30 -15.80
N PRO A 32 9.58 -3.16 -15.59
CA PRO A 32 9.60 -4.05 -14.43
C PRO A 32 9.71 -3.28 -13.12
N LEU A 33 9.15 -3.82 -12.06
CA LEU A 33 9.48 -3.37 -10.70
C LEU A 33 10.90 -3.82 -10.37
N LYS A 34 11.75 -2.86 -9.93
CA LYS A 34 13.15 -3.09 -9.60
C LYS A 34 13.42 -2.82 -8.13
N VAL A 35 14.32 -3.59 -7.55
CA VAL A 35 14.81 -3.43 -6.19
C VAL A 35 16.33 -3.55 -6.19
N ASP A 36 17.03 -2.51 -5.77
CA ASP A 36 18.48 -2.57 -5.47
C ASP A 36 18.65 -2.88 -3.98
N ILE A 37 19.32 -3.98 -3.67
CA ILE A 37 19.58 -4.39 -2.28
C ILE A 37 20.94 -3.91 -1.75
N SER A 38 21.68 -3.13 -2.50
CA SER A 38 22.96 -2.56 -2.06
C SER A 38 22.76 -1.40 -1.08
N GLY A 39 23.73 -1.17 -0.19
CA GLY A 39 23.68 -0.08 0.80
C GLY A 39 22.39 -0.13 1.63
N ASP A 40 21.65 0.96 1.68
CA ASP A 40 20.35 1.03 2.39
C ASP A 40 19.19 0.41 1.60
N GLY A 41 19.46 0.07 0.35
CA GLY A 41 18.49 -0.48 -0.58
C GLY A 41 17.57 0.57 -1.18
N HIS A 42 17.06 0.30 -2.39
CA HIS A 42 16.09 1.18 -3.04
C HIS A 42 15.09 0.41 -3.88
N ILE A 43 13.81 0.80 -3.80
CA ILE A 43 12.72 0.24 -4.59
C ILE A 43 12.31 1.29 -5.62
N PHE A 44 12.37 0.94 -6.90
CA PHE A 44 12.16 1.85 -8.03
C PHE A 44 10.68 1.87 -8.47
N TYR A 45 9.79 2.23 -7.57
CA TYR A 45 8.34 2.26 -7.86
C TYR A 45 7.97 3.21 -9.01
N ARG A 46 8.62 4.40 -9.09
CA ARG A 46 8.33 5.38 -10.15
C ARG A 46 8.67 4.87 -11.54
N GLU A 47 9.74 4.10 -11.69
CA GLU A 47 10.13 3.53 -12.99
C GLU A 47 9.09 2.54 -13.50
N CYS A 48 8.43 1.82 -12.61
CA CYS A 48 7.34 0.92 -12.90
C CYS A 48 6.01 1.66 -13.21
N GLY A 49 5.93 2.98 -12.99
CA GLY A 49 4.76 3.81 -13.28
C GLY A 49 3.88 4.11 -12.07
N ILE A 50 4.29 3.74 -10.86
CA ILE A 50 3.57 4.02 -9.62
C ILE A 50 3.85 5.46 -9.18
N SER A 51 2.80 6.20 -8.82
CA SER A 51 2.94 7.54 -8.25
C SER A 51 3.41 7.46 -6.79
N ILE A 52 4.23 8.42 -6.38
CA ILE A 52 4.76 8.48 -5.00
C ILE A 52 4.62 9.90 -4.48
N GLY A 53 3.89 10.08 -3.40
CA GLY A 53 3.76 11.35 -2.68
C GLY A 53 4.99 11.66 -1.83
N ARG A 54 5.53 10.66 -1.12
CA ARG A 54 6.77 10.72 -0.34
C ARG A 54 7.64 9.50 -0.64
N GLU A 55 8.94 9.60 -0.39
CA GLU A 55 9.89 8.51 -0.71
C GLU A 55 10.29 7.66 0.51
N THR A 56 9.54 7.75 1.62
CA THR A 56 9.88 7.01 2.84
C THR A 56 9.73 5.50 2.67
N THR A 57 8.82 5.04 1.80
CA THR A 57 8.63 3.63 1.47
C THR A 57 9.58 3.09 0.40
N CYS A 58 10.43 3.94 -0.20
CA CYS A 58 11.32 3.53 -1.28
C CYS A 58 12.63 2.88 -0.83
N ASN A 59 12.86 2.69 0.48
CA ASN A 59 14.07 2.07 1.03
C ASN A 59 13.74 0.74 1.73
N LEU A 60 14.80 -0.02 2.08
CA LEU A 60 14.69 -1.33 2.74
C LEU A 60 15.00 -1.28 4.24
N LEU A 61 15.06 -0.09 4.85
CA LEU A 61 15.46 0.08 6.25
C LEU A 61 14.35 -0.29 7.22
N GLU A 62 13.13 0.11 6.89
CA GLU A 62 11.98 -0.13 7.76
C GLU A 62 11.27 -1.43 7.37
N PRO A 63 10.99 -2.33 8.31
CA PRO A 63 10.27 -3.58 8.04
C PRO A 63 8.93 -3.39 7.35
N GLU A 64 8.21 -2.31 7.67
CA GLU A 64 6.93 -1.95 7.08
C GLU A 64 7.03 -1.70 5.57
N ASN A 65 8.17 -1.14 5.10
CA ASN A 65 8.42 -0.94 3.66
C ASN A 65 8.45 -2.27 2.88
N LEU A 66 8.85 -3.37 3.53
CA LEU A 66 8.82 -4.70 2.90
C LEU A 66 7.39 -5.26 2.83
N VAL A 67 6.55 -4.90 3.78
CA VAL A 67 5.11 -5.21 3.71
C VAL A 67 4.46 -4.43 2.57
N VAL A 68 4.83 -3.14 2.42
CA VAL A 68 4.37 -2.30 1.28
C VAL A 68 4.84 -2.90 -0.04
N LEU A 69 6.11 -3.33 -0.14
CA LEU A 69 6.63 -3.98 -1.35
C LEU A 69 5.83 -5.24 -1.71
N HIS A 70 5.55 -6.09 -0.73
CA HIS A 70 4.72 -7.27 -0.95
C HIS A 70 3.28 -6.91 -1.37
N CYS A 71 2.68 -5.92 -0.72
CA CYS A 71 1.34 -5.43 -1.09
C CYS A 71 1.28 -4.93 -2.54
N VAL A 72 2.27 -4.13 -2.95
CA VAL A 72 2.39 -3.62 -4.33
C VAL A 72 2.61 -4.76 -5.32
N ASP A 73 3.53 -5.70 -5.04
CA ASP A 73 3.76 -6.89 -5.87
C ASP A 73 2.44 -7.64 -6.11
N ARG A 74 1.67 -7.85 -5.04
CA ARG A 74 0.38 -8.54 -5.12
C ARG A 74 -0.65 -7.78 -5.96
N LEU A 75 -0.73 -6.45 -5.83
CA LEU A 75 -1.63 -5.62 -6.65
C LEU A 75 -1.26 -5.73 -8.13
N LEU A 76 0.02 -5.59 -8.47
CA LEU A 76 0.51 -5.70 -9.85
C LEU A 76 0.27 -7.11 -10.41
N TRP A 77 0.53 -8.16 -9.62
CA TRP A 77 0.27 -9.55 -10.00
C TRP A 77 -1.23 -9.82 -10.25
N LYS A 78 -2.12 -9.16 -9.52
CA LYS A 78 -3.58 -9.22 -9.73
C LYS A 78 -4.06 -8.41 -10.94
N GLY A 79 -3.17 -7.72 -11.64
CA GLY A 79 -3.47 -6.97 -12.85
C GLY A 79 -3.87 -5.50 -12.62
N TYR A 80 -3.70 -4.95 -11.41
CA TYR A 80 -3.84 -3.51 -11.23
C TYR A 80 -2.77 -2.78 -12.01
N ASN A 81 -3.18 -1.77 -12.79
CA ASN A 81 -2.23 -0.96 -13.54
C ASN A 81 -1.47 -0.02 -12.56
N PRO A 82 -0.14 0.09 -12.65
CA PRO A 82 0.65 0.94 -11.75
C PRO A 82 0.20 2.41 -11.73
N ILE A 83 -0.35 2.95 -12.83
CA ILE A 83 -0.87 4.32 -12.87
C ILE A 83 -2.07 4.55 -11.94
N HIS A 84 -2.70 3.49 -11.46
CA HIS A 84 -3.79 3.52 -10.48
C HIS A 84 -3.31 3.43 -9.04
N ILE A 85 -2.01 3.20 -8.82
CA ILE A 85 -1.41 3.02 -7.49
C ILE A 85 -0.63 4.29 -7.14
N GLU A 86 -0.86 4.81 -5.95
CA GLU A 86 -0.08 5.89 -5.37
C GLU A 86 0.39 5.49 -3.97
N LEU A 87 1.67 5.66 -3.70
CA LEU A 87 2.27 5.40 -2.40
C LEU A 87 2.40 6.70 -1.62
N GLU A 88 2.09 6.65 -0.34
CA GLU A 88 2.14 7.79 0.58
C GLU A 88 1.51 9.06 -0.01
N PRO A 89 0.22 8.98 -0.43
CA PRO A 89 -0.48 10.07 -1.08
C PRO A 89 -0.46 11.32 -0.20
N ALA A 90 -0.12 12.46 -0.80
CA ALA A 90 -0.19 13.75 -0.12
C ALA A 90 -1.60 14.32 -0.24
N TRP A 91 -2.49 14.03 0.68
CA TRP A 91 -3.78 14.72 0.72
C TRP A 91 -3.61 16.16 1.17
N LYS A 92 -4.22 17.07 0.42
CA LYS A 92 -4.30 18.48 0.81
C LYS A 92 -5.25 18.61 1.99
N LEU A 93 -4.72 18.57 3.20
CA LEU A 93 -5.49 18.92 4.38
C LEU A 93 -5.79 20.43 4.35
N GLY A 94 -7.04 20.80 4.61
CA GLY A 94 -7.36 22.14 5.07
C GLY A 94 -6.47 22.47 6.30
N HIS A 95 -6.43 23.67 6.77
CA HIS A 95 -5.53 24.30 7.73
C HIS A 95 -4.98 23.54 8.96
N THR A 96 -5.12 22.22 9.08
CA THR A 96 -4.56 21.41 10.17
C THR A 96 -3.43 20.49 9.66
N THR A 97 -2.24 20.68 10.21
CA THR A 97 -0.96 20.09 9.78
C THR A 97 -0.71 18.65 10.22
N LYS A 98 -1.70 17.85 10.58
CA LYS A 98 -1.54 16.47 11.04
C LYS A 98 -2.51 15.53 10.31
N GLY A 99 -2.32 15.34 9.03
CA GLY A 99 -2.91 14.21 8.32
C GLY A 99 -1.91 13.05 8.27
N GLY A 100 -2.35 11.85 8.56
CA GLY A 100 -1.58 10.65 8.29
C GLY A 100 -1.40 10.47 6.77
N TYR A 101 -0.41 9.69 6.39
CA TYR A 101 -0.21 9.24 5.02
C TYR A 101 -0.57 7.76 4.99
N ALA A 102 -1.52 7.35 4.15
CA ALA A 102 -1.73 5.93 3.92
C ALA A 102 -0.55 5.38 3.13
N ASP A 103 -0.24 4.11 3.33
CA ASP A 103 0.88 3.51 2.60
C ASP A 103 0.58 3.33 1.12
N VAL A 104 -0.64 2.86 0.80
CA VAL A 104 -1.04 2.60 -0.59
C VAL A 104 -2.45 3.11 -0.84
N TRP A 105 -2.60 3.90 -1.90
CA TRP A 105 -3.89 4.32 -2.42
C TRP A 105 -4.11 3.78 -3.82
N VAL A 106 -5.21 3.04 -4.02
CA VAL A 106 -5.60 2.49 -5.30
C VAL A 106 -6.81 3.27 -5.83
N ARG A 107 -6.67 3.79 -7.04
CA ARG A 107 -7.72 4.55 -7.74
C ARG A 107 -8.21 3.77 -8.96
N THR A 108 -9.37 4.13 -9.48
CA THR A 108 -9.90 3.63 -10.75
C THR A 108 -10.48 4.78 -11.55
N PHE A 109 -10.62 4.63 -12.85
CA PHE A 109 -11.31 5.62 -13.67
C PHE A 109 -12.83 5.40 -13.65
N LYS A 110 -13.60 6.47 -13.56
CA LYS A 110 -15.08 6.44 -13.52
C LYS A 110 -15.71 5.63 -14.65
N ASN A 111 -15.10 5.61 -15.81
CA ASN A 111 -15.62 4.98 -17.02
C ASN A 111 -14.80 3.77 -17.48
N GLY A 112 -13.89 3.24 -16.66
CA GLY A 112 -13.02 2.13 -17.03
C GLY A 112 -12.02 2.44 -18.16
N GLY A 113 -11.90 3.71 -18.57
CA GLY A 113 -10.93 4.17 -19.57
C GLY A 113 -9.56 4.45 -18.95
N PHE A 114 -8.52 4.42 -19.78
CA PHE A 114 -7.14 4.65 -19.33
C PHE A 114 -6.63 6.07 -19.66
N ASP A 115 -7.44 6.87 -20.34
CA ASP A 115 -7.05 8.18 -20.90
C ASP A 115 -7.64 9.38 -20.13
N GLY A 116 -8.13 9.16 -18.90
CA GLY A 116 -8.74 10.21 -18.08
C GLY A 116 -7.69 11.09 -17.38
N SER A 117 -8.05 12.36 -17.12
CA SER A 117 -7.31 13.23 -16.21
C SER A 117 -7.38 12.70 -14.76
N ASP A 118 -6.55 13.23 -13.84
CA ASP A 118 -6.62 12.87 -12.42
C ASP A 118 -8.01 13.15 -11.80
N GLU A 119 -8.76 14.11 -12.36
CA GLU A 119 -10.12 14.45 -11.94
C GLU A 119 -11.15 13.34 -12.26
N ASP A 120 -10.83 12.45 -13.21
CA ASP A 120 -11.68 11.32 -13.58
C ASP A 120 -11.40 10.04 -12.76
N LYS A 121 -10.42 10.07 -11.86
CA LYS A 121 -10.10 8.93 -10.99
C LYS A 121 -11.01 8.92 -9.76
N GLU A 122 -11.54 7.74 -9.45
CA GLU A 122 -12.28 7.47 -8.21
C GLU A 122 -11.40 6.72 -7.22
N SER A 123 -11.52 7.05 -5.95
CA SER A 123 -10.88 6.29 -4.87
C SER A 123 -11.55 4.92 -4.75
N LEU A 124 -10.76 3.87 -4.90
CA LEU A 124 -11.24 2.50 -4.78
C LEU A 124 -10.89 1.92 -3.42
N LEU A 125 -9.62 1.99 -3.03
CA LEU A 125 -9.10 1.29 -1.88
C LEU A 125 -7.93 2.06 -1.27
N ILE A 126 -7.97 2.25 0.04
CA ILE A 126 -6.86 2.78 0.84
C ILE A 126 -6.34 1.65 1.71
N ILE A 127 -5.03 1.44 1.70
CA ILE A 127 -4.37 0.37 2.45
C ILE A 127 -3.36 0.98 3.42
N GLU A 128 -3.44 0.55 4.67
CA GLU A 128 -2.43 0.71 5.70
C GLU A 128 -1.70 -0.61 5.89
N CYS A 129 -0.39 -0.59 5.80
CA CYS A 129 0.46 -1.75 6.01
C CYS A 129 1.02 -1.76 7.43
N LYS A 130 1.08 -2.92 8.07
CA LYS A 130 1.69 -3.08 9.39
C LYS A 130 2.58 -4.31 9.40
N THR A 131 3.62 -4.28 10.23
CA THR A 131 4.43 -5.48 10.46
C THR A 131 3.59 -6.58 11.09
N TRP A 132 3.92 -7.83 10.76
CA TRP A 132 3.19 -9.02 11.21
C TRP A 132 3.14 -9.13 12.74
N GLY A 133 2.02 -9.64 13.25
CA GLY A 133 1.81 -9.92 14.66
C GLY A 133 1.36 -8.69 15.45
N ARG A 134 2.08 -8.34 16.51
CA ARG A 134 1.61 -7.36 17.51
C ARG A 134 1.17 -6.01 16.91
N GLU A 135 1.87 -5.51 15.91
CA GLU A 135 1.54 -4.20 15.32
C GLU A 135 0.26 -4.28 14.48
N PHE A 136 0.13 -5.34 13.68
CA PHE A 136 -1.09 -5.58 12.91
C PHE A 136 -2.30 -5.83 13.83
N ASP A 137 -2.15 -6.69 14.84
CA ASP A 137 -3.22 -7.02 15.78
C ASP A 137 -3.64 -5.79 16.59
N GLY A 138 -2.66 -4.97 17.03
CA GLY A 138 -2.88 -3.73 17.76
C GLY A 138 -3.63 -2.70 16.89
N ALA A 139 -3.15 -2.46 15.66
CA ALA A 139 -3.79 -1.55 14.73
C ALA A 139 -5.23 -1.97 14.40
N TRP A 140 -5.50 -3.28 14.31
CA TRP A 140 -6.87 -3.76 14.12
C TRP A 140 -7.75 -3.58 15.36
N ALA A 141 -7.20 -3.78 16.56
CA ALA A 141 -7.92 -3.52 17.80
C ALA A 141 -8.31 -2.04 17.91
N ASP A 142 -7.35 -1.13 17.67
CA ASP A 142 -7.58 0.32 17.67
C ASP A 142 -8.60 0.73 16.58
N THR A 143 -8.52 0.14 15.39
CA THR A 143 -9.50 0.38 14.30
C THR A 143 -10.93 -0.01 14.72
N LYS A 144 -11.09 -1.08 15.49
CA LYS A 144 -12.41 -1.49 15.99
C LYS A 144 -12.94 -0.62 17.13
N GLU A 145 -12.05 0.00 17.89
CA GLU A 145 -12.39 0.84 19.03
C GLU A 145 -12.77 2.27 18.60
N ASP A 146 -11.91 2.93 17.82
CA ASP A 146 -12.06 4.34 17.46
C ASP A 146 -11.78 4.66 15.96
N GLY A 147 -11.67 3.62 15.10
CA GLY A 147 -11.39 3.77 13.67
C GLY A 147 -9.92 4.08 13.33
N ALA A 148 -9.12 4.55 14.29
CA ALA A 148 -7.69 4.77 14.19
C ALA A 148 -7.22 5.45 12.88
N GLN A 149 -6.10 4.98 12.30
CA GLN A 149 -5.53 5.53 11.08
C GLN A 149 -6.47 5.37 9.87
N LEU A 150 -7.14 4.22 9.72
CA LEU A 150 -8.03 3.97 8.58
C LEU A 150 -9.20 4.95 8.57
N PHE A 151 -9.77 5.27 9.72
CA PHE A 151 -10.82 6.28 9.81
C PHE A 151 -10.30 7.67 9.45
N SER A 152 -9.09 8.04 9.89
CA SER A 152 -8.48 9.33 9.53
C SER A 152 -8.27 9.47 8.02
N TYR A 153 -7.95 8.40 7.31
CA TYR A 153 -7.85 8.39 5.84
C TYR A 153 -9.21 8.53 5.18
N PHE A 154 -10.22 7.83 5.69
CA PHE A 154 -11.59 8.00 5.22
C PHE A 154 -12.10 9.44 5.37
N GLN A 155 -11.76 10.13 6.45
CA GLN A 155 -12.10 11.55 6.62
C GLN A 155 -11.45 12.45 5.55
N GLN A 156 -10.30 12.05 5.02
CA GLN A 156 -9.59 12.79 3.98
C GLN A 156 -10.08 12.43 2.57
N GLU A 157 -10.50 11.17 2.36
CA GLU A 157 -10.96 10.64 1.07
C GLU A 157 -12.27 9.86 1.26
N ARG A 158 -13.35 10.61 1.45
CA ARG A 158 -14.70 10.04 1.70
C ARG A 158 -15.29 9.29 0.51
N ALA A 159 -14.73 9.46 -0.68
CA ALA A 159 -15.18 8.75 -1.88
C ALA A 159 -14.61 7.33 -1.98
N THR A 160 -13.69 6.93 -1.09
CA THR A 160 -13.14 5.59 -1.13
C THR A 160 -14.20 4.52 -0.88
N LYS A 161 -14.09 3.41 -1.60
CA LYS A 161 -15.04 2.30 -1.48
C LYS A 161 -14.61 1.29 -0.41
N PHE A 162 -13.31 1.14 -0.20
CA PHE A 162 -12.74 0.17 0.72
C PHE A 162 -11.57 0.76 1.51
N LEU A 163 -11.46 0.34 2.78
CA LEU A 163 -10.31 0.56 3.63
C LEU A 163 -9.72 -0.81 3.97
N CYS A 164 -8.40 -0.93 4.01
CA CYS A 164 -7.74 -2.19 4.28
C CYS A 164 -6.57 -1.99 5.25
N LEU A 165 -6.51 -2.83 6.28
CA LEU A 165 -5.32 -3.06 7.06
C LEU A 165 -4.66 -4.32 6.52
N TYR A 166 -3.36 -4.28 6.21
CA TYR A 166 -2.64 -5.33 5.52
C TYR A 166 -1.34 -5.69 6.22
N THR A 167 -1.02 -6.98 6.22
CA THR A 167 0.28 -7.48 6.72
C THR A 167 0.77 -8.67 5.91
N ALA A 168 2.08 -8.90 5.93
CA ALA A 168 2.71 -10.10 5.42
C ALA A 168 4.04 -10.36 6.15
N ASP A 169 4.43 -11.63 6.25
CA ASP A 169 5.76 -12.04 6.73
C ASP A 169 6.20 -13.36 6.10
N ILE A 170 7.46 -13.71 6.26
CA ILE A 170 8.01 -15.00 5.91
C ILE A 170 7.94 -15.90 7.14
N ILE A 171 7.09 -16.94 7.07
CA ILE A 171 6.88 -17.90 8.13
C ILE A 171 7.17 -19.29 7.56
N ASP A 172 8.09 -20.01 8.19
CA ASP A 172 8.50 -21.36 7.75
C ASP A 172 8.91 -21.45 6.26
N GLY A 173 9.59 -20.39 5.76
CA GLY A 173 10.08 -20.32 4.38
C GLY A 173 8.99 -20.07 3.33
N LYS A 174 7.83 -19.57 3.75
CA LYS A 174 6.72 -19.16 2.88
C LYS A 174 6.23 -17.78 3.25
N ILE A 175 5.68 -17.06 2.28
CA ILE A 175 5.01 -15.80 2.57
C ILE A 175 3.60 -16.10 3.07
N GLU A 176 3.36 -15.72 4.33
CA GLU A 176 2.03 -15.65 4.91
C GLU A 176 1.55 -14.20 4.86
N GLN A 177 0.26 -14.00 4.65
CA GLN A 177 -0.35 -12.68 4.57
C GLN A 177 -1.71 -12.70 5.25
N ASP A 178 -2.08 -11.58 5.87
CA ASP A 178 -3.40 -11.37 6.44
C ASP A 178 -3.89 -9.95 6.15
N TYR A 179 -5.20 -9.74 6.16
CA TYR A 179 -5.77 -8.42 5.94
C TYR A 179 -7.19 -8.31 6.51
N HIS A 180 -7.55 -7.11 6.92
CA HIS A 180 -8.91 -6.74 7.26
C HIS A 180 -9.42 -5.73 6.25
N LEU A 181 -10.50 -6.06 5.56
CA LEU A 181 -11.14 -5.22 4.55
C LEU A 181 -12.46 -4.68 5.08
N ILE A 182 -12.59 -3.35 5.08
CA ILE A 182 -13.79 -2.64 5.47
C ILE A 182 -14.46 -2.10 4.19
N ASN A 183 -15.68 -2.54 3.91
CA ASN A 183 -16.52 -1.92 2.90
C ASN A 183 -17.14 -0.66 3.50
N VAL A 184 -16.81 0.50 2.94
CA VAL A 184 -17.25 1.80 3.48
C VAL A 184 -18.77 1.91 3.45
N GLN A 185 -19.43 1.51 2.36
CA GLN A 185 -20.88 1.59 2.22
C GLN A 185 -21.62 0.80 3.32
N ASP A 186 -21.13 -0.39 3.65
CA ASP A 186 -21.77 -1.25 4.66
C ASP A 186 -21.51 -0.74 6.10
N ASN A 187 -20.50 0.11 6.27
CA ASN A 187 -20.08 0.64 7.57
C ASN A 187 -20.28 2.15 7.73
N GLU A 188 -20.94 2.81 6.78
CA GLU A 188 -21.11 4.27 6.72
C GLU A 188 -21.61 4.86 8.04
N LYS A 189 -22.64 4.26 8.65
CA LYS A 189 -23.19 4.73 9.93
C LYS A 189 -22.20 4.66 11.10
N LYS A 190 -21.28 3.70 11.10
CA LYS A 190 -20.21 3.63 12.12
C LYS A 190 -19.15 4.66 11.88
N LEU A 191 -18.77 4.87 10.61
CA LEU A 191 -17.79 5.85 10.18
C LEU A 191 -18.27 7.30 10.36
N GLU A 192 -19.59 7.56 10.33
CA GLU A 192 -20.19 8.87 10.55
C GLU A 192 -20.40 9.20 12.04
N ASN A 193 -20.69 8.21 12.87
CA ASN A 193 -21.07 8.43 14.28
C ASN A 193 -19.89 8.81 15.19
N GLU A 194 -18.65 8.65 14.75
CA GLU A 194 -17.47 9.04 15.52
C GLU A 194 -17.11 10.54 15.38
N GLU A 195 -17.86 11.31 14.56
CA GLU A 195 -17.75 12.79 14.55
C GLU A 195 -18.35 13.47 15.79
N THR A 196 -18.98 12.72 16.69
CA THR A 196 -19.74 13.30 17.83
C THR A 196 -19.31 12.78 19.19
N ALA A 197 -18.15 12.11 19.31
CA ALA A 197 -17.59 11.70 20.60
C ALA A 197 -16.45 12.57 21.07
#